data_a6707b23f8732fe340b40178087b7dc8
#
_entry.id   a6707b23f8732fe340b40178087b7dc8
#
_cell.length_a   1.000
_cell.length_b   1.000
_cell.length_c   1.000
_cell.angle_alpha   90.00
_cell.angle_beta   90.00
_cell.angle_gamma   90.00
#
_symmetry.space_group_name_H-M   'P 1'
#
loop_
_entity.id
_entity.type
_entity.pdbx_description
1 polymer ?
#
loop_
_entity_poly.entity_id
_entity_poly.type
_entity_poly.pdbx_seq_one_letter_code
_entity_poly.pdbx_strand_id
1 'polypeptide(L)'
;MNIIEVDNLSFDYITRDEEGNEIERNSVLKRIDLTVPEGQFLAVLGHNGCGKSTLAKLFNAILVPTEGTVTVDGIDTADEERLFDIRQTVGMVFQNPDNQLVATIVEEDVAFAPENLGVPPEEIRERVDYALKQVDMYEFREHAPHQLSGGQKQRIAIAGIIAMQPRCIVMDEPTAMLDPKGRREIMKTIKHLNKDKGITVILITHYMDEAAQADRVVVMDKGRIIMDDVPKKIFSRMQELKAVGLDVPQVTELAYMLRDGGVDISNELIYEQECAEAIAALTKGAKADLSGVQHIDTPEPAEGGIITVRDLTYKYSVGTPFEKTAVDNVTLNIEKGEFVGIIGHTGSGKSTLIQHLNGLVKPTSGEVLVDGISIWDKSVNIRDIRFKVGLVFQYSEHQLFEETVAKDIAYGPKNMGLSDEEINRRVHEAAESMDILHLLERSPFELSGGQQRRVALAGVLAMDPQVLILDEPAAGLDPKGREKILDRIKEYHKRSGKTILLVSHSMEDIVRYASKVLVMNKAKLFCYDDTDRVFERTDELARIGLDVPQITRMSHILRDLGTDIGNDIYTTERAAERLLPLIKGQSK
;
A
#
# COMPACT_ATOMS: atom_id res chain seq x y z
N MET A 1 31.06 7.61 -13.24
CA MET A 1 30.52 8.86 -13.81
C MET A 1 29.15 9.09 -13.16
N ASN A 2 28.79 10.35 -12.86
CA ASN A 2 27.45 10.62 -12.35
C ASN A 2 26.51 10.70 -13.54
N ILE A 3 25.37 10.00 -13.46
CA ILE A 3 24.34 10.08 -14.50
C ILE A 3 23.36 11.22 -14.23
N ILE A 4 23.15 11.57 -12.96
CA ILE A 4 22.35 12.73 -12.53
C ILE A 4 23.18 13.54 -11.53
N GLU A 5 23.23 14.86 -11.75
CA GLU A 5 23.81 15.82 -10.82
C GLU A 5 22.82 16.93 -10.56
N VAL A 6 22.62 17.24 -9.31
CA VAL A 6 21.69 18.28 -8.81
C VAL A 6 22.49 19.24 -7.97
N ASP A 7 22.49 20.52 -8.32
CA ASP A 7 23.22 21.57 -7.61
C ASP A 7 22.27 22.70 -7.20
N ASN A 8 22.18 22.93 -5.89
CA ASN A 8 21.39 23.98 -5.24
C ASN A 8 19.93 24.10 -5.74
N LEU A 9 19.29 22.94 -6.05
CA LEU A 9 17.99 22.86 -6.66
C LEU A 9 16.88 23.37 -5.73
N SER A 10 16.11 24.36 -6.22
CA SER A 10 14.84 24.78 -5.61
C SER A 10 13.72 24.71 -6.67
N PHE A 11 12.51 24.37 -6.22
CA PHE A 11 11.34 24.30 -7.10
C PHE A 11 10.07 24.78 -6.40
N ASP A 12 9.36 25.69 -7.07
CA ASP A 12 8.09 26.28 -6.65
C ASP A 12 7.00 25.95 -7.68
N TYR A 13 5.84 25.47 -7.23
CA TYR A 13 4.62 25.51 -8.04
C TYR A 13 4.04 26.92 -7.97
N ILE A 14 3.87 27.55 -9.14
CA ILE A 14 3.35 28.91 -9.26
C ILE A 14 1.99 28.84 -9.98
N THR A 15 0.92 29.20 -9.27
CA THR A 15 -0.41 29.37 -9.86
C THR A 15 -0.55 30.80 -10.36
N ARG A 16 -1.00 30.98 -11.61
CA ARG A 16 -1.21 32.27 -12.25
C ARG A 16 -2.68 32.46 -12.61
N ASP A 17 -3.16 33.72 -12.60
CA ASP A 17 -4.48 34.07 -13.12
C ASP A 17 -4.50 34.10 -14.66
N GLU A 18 -5.67 34.38 -15.25
CA GLU A 18 -5.85 34.48 -16.70
C GLU A 18 -5.02 35.63 -17.32
N GLU A 19 -4.61 36.60 -16.51
CA GLU A 19 -3.79 37.74 -16.90
C GLU A 19 -2.28 37.46 -16.76
N GLY A 20 -1.90 36.27 -16.22
CA GLY A 20 -0.53 35.82 -16.03
C GLY A 20 0.10 36.29 -14.70
N ASN A 21 -0.65 36.96 -13.81
CA ASN A 21 -0.15 37.38 -12.50
C ASN A 21 -0.06 36.18 -11.55
N GLU A 22 0.94 36.19 -10.68
CA GLU A 22 1.15 35.17 -9.66
C GLU A 22 0.07 35.30 -8.57
N ILE A 23 -0.78 34.25 -8.42
CA ILE A 23 -1.81 34.17 -7.37
C ILE A 23 -1.23 33.48 -6.14
N GLU A 24 -0.52 32.38 -6.34
CA GLU A 24 0.00 31.53 -5.28
C GLU A 24 1.36 30.94 -5.66
N ARG A 25 2.28 30.91 -4.68
CA ARG A 25 3.57 30.26 -4.80
C ARG A 25 3.73 29.23 -3.69
N ASN A 26 3.86 27.98 -4.08
CA ASN A 26 4.07 26.86 -3.16
C ASN A 26 5.49 26.29 -3.33
N SER A 27 6.38 26.58 -2.38
CA SER A 27 7.77 26.13 -2.39
C SER A 27 7.87 24.68 -1.92
N VAL A 28 8.20 23.78 -2.85
CA VAL A 28 8.21 22.33 -2.63
C VAL A 28 9.62 21.78 -2.42
N LEU A 29 10.62 22.22 -3.19
CA LEU A 29 12.02 21.79 -3.02
C LEU A 29 12.89 22.98 -2.64
N LYS A 30 13.86 22.76 -1.75
CA LYS A 30 14.63 23.85 -1.09
C LYS A 30 16.10 23.48 -1.01
N ARG A 31 16.91 23.98 -1.96
CA ARG A 31 18.36 23.83 -1.99
C ARG A 31 18.80 22.38 -1.82
N ILE A 32 18.45 21.54 -2.79
CA ILE A 32 18.84 20.13 -2.84
C ILE A 32 20.13 20.02 -3.61
N ASP A 33 21.09 19.33 -3.03
CA ASP A 33 22.30 18.83 -3.66
C ASP A 33 22.26 17.31 -3.66
N LEU A 34 22.43 16.69 -4.84
CA LEU A 34 22.40 15.23 -4.98
C LEU A 34 23.19 14.80 -6.20
N THR A 35 23.99 13.75 -6.06
CA THR A 35 24.64 13.09 -7.19
C THR A 35 24.27 11.64 -7.23
N VAL A 36 23.95 11.11 -8.42
CA VAL A 36 23.62 9.70 -8.63
C VAL A 36 24.64 9.08 -9.59
N PRO A 37 25.53 8.23 -9.10
CA PRO A 37 26.46 7.48 -9.93
C PRO A 37 25.75 6.51 -10.87
N GLU A 38 26.30 6.30 -12.05
CA GLU A 38 25.80 5.31 -13.01
C GLU A 38 25.86 3.90 -12.41
N GLY A 39 24.79 3.11 -12.62
CA GLY A 39 24.65 1.75 -12.10
C GLY A 39 24.25 1.65 -10.62
N GLN A 40 24.08 2.78 -9.91
CA GLN A 40 23.65 2.78 -8.52
C GLN A 40 22.15 2.46 -8.39
N PHE A 41 21.79 1.70 -7.37
CA PHE A 41 20.41 1.58 -6.91
C PHE A 41 20.20 2.54 -5.71
N LEU A 42 19.51 3.66 -5.97
CA LEU A 42 19.18 4.69 -4.99
C LEU A 42 17.70 4.55 -4.56
N ALA A 43 17.44 4.49 -3.26
CA ALA A 43 16.08 4.63 -2.73
C ALA A 43 15.85 6.04 -2.16
N VAL A 44 14.68 6.62 -2.42
CA VAL A 44 14.26 7.93 -1.89
C VAL A 44 13.06 7.72 -0.98
N LEU A 45 13.24 7.99 0.31
CA LEU A 45 12.23 7.92 1.36
C LEU A 45 11.76 9.32 1.77
N GLY A 46 10.56 9.41 2.34
CA GLY A 46 10.00 10.64 2.88
C GLY A 46 8.47 10.53 3.02
N HIS A 47 7.87 11.33 3.87
CA HIS A 47 6.42 11.37 4.02
C HIS A 47 5.72 11.95 2.77
N ASN A 48 4.39 11.77 2.67
CA ASN A 48 3.61 12.32 1.55
C ASN A 48 3.68 13.86 1.55
N GLY A 49 3.89 14.43 0.36
CA GLY A 49 4.01 15.88 0.18
C GLY A 49 5.39 16.47 0.52
N CYS A 50 6.42 15.67 0.84
CA CYS A 50 7.77 16.20 1.09
C CYS A 50 8.58 16.54 -0.18
N GLY A 51 8.04 16.25 -1.39
CA GLY A 51 8.64 16.66 -2.66
C GLY A 51 9.28 15.53 -3.49
N LYS A 52 9.16 14.25 -3.11
CA LYS A 52 9.77 13.09 -3.83
C LYS A 52 9.39 13.01 -5.30
N SER A 53 8.08 13.01 -5.58
CA SER A 53 7.57 12.94 -6.97
C SER A 53 7.92 14.18 -7.78
N THR A 54 8.04 15.35 -7.14
CA THR A 54 8.51 16.58 -7.77
C THR A 54 9.98 16.45 -8.16
N LEU A 55 10.81 15.92 -7.27
CA LEU A 55 12.23 15.65 -7.54
C LEU A 55 12.39 14.65 -8.69
N ALA A 56 11.59 13.56 -8.71
CA ALA A 56 11.58 12.59 -9.79
C ALA A 56 11.26 13.21 -11.16
N LYS A 57 10.27 14.09 -11.22
CA LYS A 57 9.87 14.79 -12.45
C LYS A 57 10.94 15.76 -12.97
N LEU A 58 11.77 16.30 -12.09
CA LEU A 58 12.90 17.15 -12.47
C LEU A 58 14.06 16.33 -13.09
N PHE A 59 14.25 15.07 -12.67
CA PHE A 59 15.25 14.19 -13.28
C PHE A 59 14.93 13.79 -14.72
N ASN A 60 13.66 13.80 -15.10
CA ASN A 60 13.21 13.44 -16.45
C ASN A 60 12.81 14.70 -17.28
N ALA A 61 13.13 15.91 -16.80
CA ALA A 61 12.75 17.17 -17.42
C ALA A 61 11.23 17.30 -17.74
N ILE A 62 10.36 16.69 -16.91
CA ILE A 62 8.91 16.98 -16.91
C ILE A 62 8.67 18.31 -16.23
N LEU A 63 9.47 18.62 -15.22
CA LEU A 63 9.55 19.91 -14.55
C LEU A 63 10.94 20.50 -14.74
N VAL A 64 11.05 21.82 -14.71
CA VAL A 64 12.32 22.55 -14.82
C VAL A 64 12.57 23.27 -13.50
N PRO A 65 13.82 23.32 -12.97
CA PRO A 65 14.15 24.01 -11.74
C PRO A 65 13.69 25.47 -11.72
N THR A 66 13.21 25.95 -10.57
CA THR A 66 12.99 27.41 -10.36
C THR A 66 14.32 28.11 -10.07
N GLU A 67 15.21 27.44 -9.31
CA GLU A 67 16.58 27.87 -9.02
C GLU A 67 17.50 26.65 -8.97
N GLY A 68 18.79 26.88 -9.23
CA GLY A 68 19.78 25.80 -9.30
C GLY A 68 19.73 25.04 -10.61
N THR A 69 20.41 23.89 -10.70
CA THR A 69 20.52 23.09 -11.95
C THR A 69 20.31 21.61 -11.67
N VAL A 70 19.75 20.93 -12.67
CA VAL A 70 19.72 19.47 -12.74
C VAL A 70 20.33 19.08 -14.09
N THR A 71 21.37 18.25 -14.07
CA THR A 71 21.98 17.73 -15.28
C THR A 71 21.83 16.22 -15.35
N VAL A 72 21.56 15.71 -16.56
CA VAL A 72 21.42 14.31 -16.90
C VAL A 72 22.46 13.98 -17.98
N ASP A 73 23.40 13.11 -17.64
CA ASP A 73 24.53 12.77 -18.52
C ASP A 73 25.26 14.02 -19.06
N GLY A 74 25.39 15.05 -18.20
CA GLY A 74 25.98 16.34 -18.53
C GLY A 74 25.09 17.31 -19.32
N ILE A 75 23.83 16.97 -19.60
CA ILE A 75 22.85 17.82 -20.28
C ILE A 75 21.97 18.50 -19.23
N ASP A 76 21.84 19.83 -19.27
CA ASP A 76 20.95 20.59 -18.39
C ASP A 76 19.48 20.27 -18.73
N THR A 77 18.65 19.97 -17.71
CA THR A 77 17.22 19.68 -17.90
C THR A 77 16.41 20.91 -18.35
N ALA A 78 16.97 22.10 -18.29
CA ALA A 78 16.39 23.33 -18.84
C ALA A 78 16.65 23.51 -20.36
N ASP A 79 17.47 22.67 -20.96
CA ASP A 79 17.75 22.71 -22.42
C ASP A 79 16.61 22.05 -23.19
N GLU A 80 15.69 22.88 -23.70
CA GLU A 80 14.52 22.42 -24.46
C GLU A 80 14.88 21.66 -25.74
N GLU A 81 16.02 21.96 -26.39
CA GLU A 81 16.46 21.30 -27.61
C GLU A 81 16.92 19.86 -27.36
N ARG A 82 17.35 19.56 -26.14
CA ARG A 82 17.89 18.26 -25.73
C ARG A 82 16.92 17.41 -24.89
N LEU A 83 15.64 17.79 -24.78
CA LEU A 83 14.64 17.07 -23.97
C LEU A 83 14.49 15.59 -24.35
N PHE A 84 14.59 15.27 -25.63
CA PHE A 84 14.50 13.88 -26.10
C PHE A 84 15.67 13.04 -25.60
N ASP A 85 16.88 13.58 -25.63
CA ASP A 85 18.09 12.89 -25.14
C ASP A 85 17.98 12.61 -23.63
N ILE A 86 17.50 13.61 -22.86
CA ILE A 86 17.27 13.49 -21.42
C ILE A 86 16.24 12.39 -21.13
N ARG A 87 15.08 12.42 -21.81
CA ARG A 87 13.98 11.46 -21.58
C ARG A 87 14.30 10.06 -22.07
N GLN A 88 15.16 9.92 -23.07
CA GLN A 88 15.69 8.63 -23.49
C GLN A 88 16.69 8.09 -22.46
N THR A 89 17.53 8.95 -21.88
CA THR A 89 18.52 8.58 -20.88
C THR A 89 17.88 8.20 -19.55
N VAL A 90 16.87 8.97 -19.09
CA VAL A 90 16.16 8.78 -17.83
C VAL A 90 14.69 8.49 -18.12
N GLY A 91 14.32 7.21 -18.07
CA GLY A 91 12.93 6.79 -18.17
C GLY A 91 12.20 6.95 -16.83
N MET A 92 10.88 7.25 -16.86
CA MET A 92 10.08 7.41 -15.66
C MET A 92 8.88 6.46 -15.65
N VAL A 93 8.72 5.76 -14.53
CA VAL A 93 7.56 4.90 -14.23
C VAL A 93 6.72 5.59 -13.15
N PHE A 94 5.44 5.82 -13.44
CA PHE A 94 4.52 6.49 -12.53
C PHE A 94 3.85 5.53 -11.55
N GLN A 95 3.32 6.08 -10.46
CA GLN A 95 2.65 5.35 -9.38
C GLN A 95 1.44 4.54 -9.90
N ASN A 96 0.60 5.15 -10.75
CA ASN A 96 -0.55 4.48 -11.34
C ASN A 96 -0.27 4.09 -12.79
N PRO A 97 -0.17 2.78 -13.12
CA PRO A 97 0.09 2.33 -14.49
C PRO A 97 -1.05 2.68 -15.46
N ASP A 98 -2.31 2.81 -14.99
CA ASP A 98 -3.43 3.19 -15.85
C ASP A 98 -3.28 4.62 -16.44
N ASN A 99 -2.50 5.49 -15.80
CA ASN A 99 -2.16 6.82 -16.32
C ASN A 99 -1.02 6.79 -17.34
N GLN A 100 -0.31 5.66 -17.46
CA GLN A 100 0.85 5.52 -18.33
C GLN A 100 0.53 4.68 -19.57
N LEU A 101 -0.34 3.66 -19.44
CA LEU A 101 -0.75 2.79 -20.54
C LEU A 101 -1.77 3.50 -21.44
N VAL A 102 -1.46 3.62 -22.73
CA VAL A 102 -2.27 4.39 -23.70
C VAL A 102 -2.82 3.54 -24.84
N ALA A 103 -2.20 2.40 -25.17
CA ALA A 103 -2.62 1.54 -26.27
C ALA A 103 -3.67 0.51 -25.85
N THR A 104 -4.34 -0.06 -26.82
CA THR A 104 -5.38 -1.09 -26.64
C THR A 104 -4.82 -2.50 -26.53
N ILE A 105 -3.59 -2.71 -26.96
CA ILE A 105 -2.84 -3.97 -26.94
C ILE A 105 -1.49 -3.75 -26.26
N VAL A 106 -1.04 -4.71 -25.47
CA VAL A 106 0.19 -4.64 -24.67
C VAL A 106 1.43 -4.38 -25.54
N GLU A 107 1.63 -5.12 -26.63
CA GLU A 107 2.82 -4.93 -27.47
C GLU A 107 2.84 -3.57 -28.18
N GLU A 108 1.68 -3.01 -28.53
CA GLU A 108 1.56 -1.67 -29.09
C GLU A 108 1.93 -0.60 -28.04
N ASP A 109 1.52 -0.82 -26.79
CA ASP A 109 1.86 0.10 -25.71
C ASP A 109 3.38 0.13 -25.43
N VAL A 110 4.01 -1.03 -25.43
CA VAL A 110 5.48 -1.14 -25.26
C VAL A 110 6.23 -0.59 -26.47
N ALA A 111 5.65 -0.67 -27.69
CA ALA A 111 6.23 -0.10 -28.90
C ALA A 111 6.12 1.44 -28.97
N PHE A 112 5.17 2.03 -28.25
CA PHE A 112 4.84 3.46 -28.33
C PHE A 112 6.07 4.38 -28.13
N ALA A 113 6.90 4.09 -27.14
CA ALA A 113 8.07 4.91 -26.86
C ALA A 113 9.19 4.77 -27.92
N PRO A 114 9.62 3.57 -28.35
CA PRO A 114 10.55 3.41 -29.46
C PRO A 114 10.06 4.03 -30.78
N GLU A 115 8.75 3.96 -31.07
CA GLU A 115 8.16 4.60 -32.26
C GLU A 115 8.35 6.12 -32.21
N ASN A 116 8.06 6.75 -31.08
CA ASN A 116 8.27 8.19 -30.89
C ASN A 116 9.74 8.61 -30.95
N LEU A 117 10.66 7.71 -30.67
CA LEU A 117 12.10 7.91 -30.82
C LEU A 117 12.57 7.71 -32.29
N GLY A 118 11.69 7.33 -33.22
CA GLY A 118 12.02 7.10 -34.61
C GLY A 118 12.85 5.84 -34.86
N VAL A 119 12.78 4.85 -33.98
CA VAL A 119 13.48 3.56 -34.12
C VAL A 119 12.91 2.80 -35.34
N PRO A 120 13.75 2.14 -36.17
CA PRO A 120 13.27 1.37 -37.31
C PRO A 120 12.32 0.23 -36.89
N PRO A 121 11.27 -0.09 -37.68
CA PRO A 121 10.25 -1.10 -37.28
C PRO A 121 10.79 -2.48 -36.93
N GLU A 122 11.82 -2.95 -37.62
CA GLU A 122 12.44 -4.25 -37.31
C GLU A 122 13.11 -4.23 -35.92
N GLU A 123 13.80 -3.15 -35.58
CA GLU A 123 14.42 -2.97 -34.28
C GLU A 123 13.38 -2.73 -33.17
N ILE A 124 12.27 -2.05 -33.46
CA ILE A 124 11.15 -1.90 -32.50
C ILE A 124 10.66 -3.29 -32.06
N ARG A 125 10.45 -4.21 -33.00
CA ARG A 125 9.99 -5.57 -32.68
C ARG A 125 10.95 -6.28 -31.74
N GLU A 126 12.25 -6.18 -32.01
CA GLU A 126 13.28 -6.80 -31.16
C GLU A 126 13.29 -6.18 -29.75
N ARG A 127 13.18 -4.85 -29.64
CA ARG A 127 13.14 -4.13 -28.36
C ARG A 127 11.90 -4.47 -27.55
N VAL A 128 10.72 -4.55 -28.16
CA VAL A 128 9.44 -4.93 -27.53
C VAL A 128 9.52 -6.35 -27.00
N ASP A 129 9.95 -7.31 -27.83
CA ASP A 129 10.08 -8.71 -27.41
C ASP A 129 11.09 -8.86 -26.26
N TYR A 130 12.22 -8.15 -26.33
CA TYR A 130 13.21 -8.11 -25.28
C TYR A 130 12.62 -7.53 -23.98
N ALA A 131 11.99 -6.37 -24.03
CA ALA A 131 11.45 -5.68 -22.86
C ALA A 131 10.39 -6.52 -22.16
N LEU A 132 9.44 -7.11 -22.90
CA LEU A 132 8.40 -7.97 -22.36
C LEU A 132 8.97 -9.24 -21.70
N LYS A 133 10.05 -9.80 -22.23
CA LYS A 133 10.75 -10.95 -21.62
C LYS A 133 11.46 -10.57 -20.33
N GLN A 134 12.03 -9.35 -20.19
CA GLN A 134 12.70 -8.91 -18.96
C GLN A 134 11.73 -8.77 -17.78
N VAL A 135 10.46 -8.56 -18.05
CA VAL A 135 9.41 -8.38 -17.03
C VAL A 135 8.45 -9.58 -16.91
N ASP A 136 8.77 -10.71 -17.55
CA ASP A 136 7.93 -11.94 -17.58
C ASP A 136 6.50 -11.69 -18.10
N MET A 137 6.34 -10.82 -19.13
CA MET A 137 5.02 -10.45 -19.69
C MET A 137 4.86 -10.81 -21.18
N TYR A 138 5.79 -11.52 -21.75
CA TYR A 138 5.79 -11.85 -23.20
C TYR A 138 4.52 -12.61 -23.66
N GLU A 139 4.03 -13.52 -22.85
CA GLU A 139 2.81 -14.31 -23.15
C GLU A 139 1.54 -13.44 -23.19
N PHE A 140 1.60 -12.23 -22.61
CA PHE A 140 0.47 -11.29 -22.55
C PHE A 140 0.53 -10.23 -23.65
N ARG A 141 1.47 -10.28 -24.60
CA ARG A 141 1.72 -9.23 -25.60
C ARG A 141 0.49 -8.86 -26.44
N GLU A 142 -0.37 -9.83 -26.74
CA GLU A 142 -1.60 -9.65 -27.55
C GLU A 142 -2.84 -9.34 -26.69
N HIS A 143 -2.70 -9.25 -25.37
CA HIS A 143 -3.81 -8.95 -24.46
C HIS A 143 -4.10 -7.46 -24.40
N ALA A 144 -5.34 -7.12 -24.08
CA ALA A 144 -5.68 -5.73 -23.78
C ALA A 144 -5.29 -5.38 -22.33
N PRO A 145 -4.71 -4.20 -22.05
CA PRO A 145 -4.30 -3.80 -20.72
C PRO A 145 -5.39 -3.90 -19.63
N HIS A 146 -6.66 -3.64 -19.99
CA HIS A 146 -7.77 -3.75 -19.03
C HIS A 146 -8.06 -5.18 -18.55
N GLN A 147 -7.52 -6.21 -19.22
CA GLN A 147 -7.65 -7.62 -18.82
C GLN A 147 -6.59 -8.03 -17.79
N LEU A 148 -5.59 -7.18 -17.55
CA LEU A 148 -4.44 -7.44 -16.70
C LEU A 148 -4.68 -6.98 -15.26
N SER A 149 -4.04 -7.66 -14.31
CA SER A 149 -3.98 -7.20 -12.91
C SER A 149 -3.10 -5.95 -12.78
N GLY A 150 -3.26 -5.19 -11.70
CA GLY A 150 -2.44 -4.01 -11.43
C GLY A 150 -0.93 -4.27 -11.47
N GLY A 151 -0.47 -5.40 -10.90
CA GLY A 151 0.94 -5.80 -10.97
C GLY A 151 1.41 -6.17 -12.38
N GLN A 152 0.54 -6.75 -13.20
CA GLN A 152 0.85 -7.01 -14.61
C GLN A 152 0.92 -5.71 -15.41
N LYS A 153 -0.04 -4.79 -15.22
CA LYS A 153 -0.01 -3.45 -15.82
C LYS A 153 1.27 -2.69 -15.47
N GLN A 154 1.67 -2.74 -14.20
CA GLN A 154 2.91 -2.09 -13.76
C GLN A 154 4.14 -2.67 -14.44
N ARG A 155 4.21 -3.99 -14.63
CA ARG A 155 5.29 -4.63 -15.38
C ARG A 155 5.27 -4.21 -16.86
N ILE A 156 4.10 -4.04 -17.46
CA ILE A 156 4.01 -3.51 -18.84
C ILE A 156 4.51 -2.07 -18.92
N ALA A 157 4.13 -1.20 -17.96
CA ALA A 157 4.64 0.16 -17.90
C ALA A 157 6.17 0.20 -17.77
N ILE A 158 6.76 -0.70 -16.96
CA ILE A 158 8.21 -0.88 -16.87
C ILE A 158 8.79 -1.37 -18.22
N ALA A 159 8.12 -2.32 -18.90
CA ALA A 159 8.57 -2.80 -20.22
C ALA A 159 8.61 -1.68 -21.26
N GLY A 160 7.60 -0.80 -21.29
CA GLY A 160 7.57 0.37 -22.17
C GLY A 160 8.80 1.28 -21.98
N ILE A 161 9.22 1.46 -20.71
CA ILE A 161 10.44 2.21 -20.40
C ILE A 161 11.71 1.44 -20.84
N ILE A 162 11.79 0.13 -20.57
CA ILE A 162 12.94 -0.70 -20.97
C ILE A 162 13.12 -0.70 -22.50
N ALA A 163 12.04 -0.66 -23.26
CA ALA A 163 12.09 -0.64 -24.74
C ALA A 163 12.78 0.60 -25.31
N MET A 164 12.86 1.71 -24.56
CA MET A 164 13.65 2.89 -24.91
C MET A 164 15.16 2.67 -24.69
N GLN A 165 15.57 1.61 -23.98
CA GLN A 165 16.95 1.33 -23.59
C GLN A 165 17.59 2.46 -22.73
N PRO A 166 16.93 2.88 -21.62
CA PRO A 166 17.43 3.97 -20.80
C PRO A 166 18.66 3.53 -20.00
N ARG A 167 19.50 4.51 -19.62
CA ARG A 167 20.63 4.29 -18.68
C ARG A 167 20.20 4.45 -17.22
N CYS A 168 19.10 5.15 -16.98
CA CYS A 168 18.52 5.33 -15.65
C CYS A 168 16.99 5.17 -15.70
N ILE A 169 16.41 4.53 -14.70
CA ILE A 169 14.95 4.44 -14.54
C ILE A 169 14.58 5.02 -13.17
N VAL A 170 13.72 6.04 -13.19
CA VAL A 170 13.10 6.62 -11.98
C VAL A 170 11.72 5.98 -11.81
N MET A 171 11.46 5.40 -10.66
CA MET A 171 10.21 4.72 -10.33
C MET A 171 9.53 5.41 -9.15
N ASP A 172 8.39 6.04 -9.39
CA ASP A 172 7.63 6.75 -8.36
C ASP A 172 6.56 5.82 -7.76
N GLU A 173 6.87 5.23 -6.60
CA GLU A 173 6.00 4.31 -5.85
C GLU A 173 5.42 3.14 -6.70
N PRO A 174 6.24 2.41 -7.47
CA PRO A 174 5.74 1.42 -8.45
C PRO A 174 5.03 0.23 -7.81
N THR A 175 5.11 0.07 -6.50
CA THR A 175 4.58 -1.06 -5.73
C THR A 175 3.42 -0.69 -4.80
N ALA A 176 3.06 0.60 -4.71
CA ALA A 176 2.11 1.11 -3.72
C ALA A 176 0.70 0.50 -3.81
N MET A 177 0.29 0.06 -5.00
CA MET A 177 -1.04 -0.49 -5.27
C MET A 177 -1.05 -2.02 -5.46
N LEU A 178 0.07 -2.68 -5.10
CA LEU A 178 0.25 -4.10 -5.35
C LEU A 178 0.11 -4.95 -4.08
N ASP A 179 -0.38 -6.16 -4.27
CA ASP A 179 -0.33 -7.17 -3.23
C ASP A 179 1.13 -7.62 -2.95
N PRO A 180 1.40 -8.28 -1.83
CA PRO A 180 2.76 -8.68 -1.46
C PRO A 180 3.49 -9.50 -2.52
N LYS A 181 2.76 -10.33 -3.28
CA LYS A 181 3.33 -11.11 -4.38
C LYS A 181 3.75 -10.20 -5.54
N GLY A 182 2.87 -9.31 -5.98
CA GLY A 182 3.16 -8.33 -7.03
C GLY A 182 4.34 -7.43 -6.66
N ARG A 183 4.41 -6.99 -5.40
CA ARG A 183 5.56 -6.21 -4.89
C ARG A 183 6.87 -6.98 -5.03
N ARG A 184 6.92 -8.25 -4.58
CA ARG A 184 8.14 -9.08 -4.72
C ARG A 184 8.55 -9.28 -6.18
N GLU A 185 7.59 -9.48 -7.09
CA GLU A 185 7.84 -9.63 -8.51
C GLU A 185 8.43 -8.35 -9.12
N ILE A 186 7.88 -7.18 -8.79
CA ILE A 186 8.45 -5.88 -9.22
C ILE A 186 9.84 -5.67 -8.65
N MET A 187 10.04 -5.90 -7.35
CA MET A 187 11.37 -5.74 -6.73
C MET A 187 12.42 -6.69 -7.33
N LYS A 188 12.02 -7.93 -7.69
CA LYS A 188 12.89 -8.85 -8.42
C LYS A 188 13.27 -8.29 -9.81
N THR A 189 12.31 -7.72 -10.53
CA THR A 189 12.54 -7.07 -11.82
C THR A 189 13.49 -5.87 -11.67
N ILE A 190 13.27 -5.01 -10.69
CA ILE A 190 14.14 -3.85 -10.38
C ILE A 190 15.59 -4.31 -10.12
N LYS A 191 15.76 -5.31 -9.28
CA LYS A 191 17.09 -5.87 -8.99
C LYS A 191 17.77 -6.45 -10.23
N HIS A 192 17.01 -7.18 -11.06
CA HIS A 192 17.53 -7.72 -12.31
C HIS A 192 18.01 -6.60 -13.25
N LEU A 193 17.20 -5.55 -13.43
CA LEU A 193 17.57 -4.40 -14.25
C LEU A 193 18.82 -3.68 -13.72
N ASN A 194 18.95 -3.52 -12.41
CA ASN A 194 20.11 -2.87 -11.82
C ASN A 194 21.36 -3.78 -11.83
N LYS A 195 21.30 -4.95 -11.20
CA LYS A 195 22.50 -5.79 -10.96
C LYS A 195 22.96 -6.56 -12.20
N ASP A 196 22.01 -7.05 -13.04
CA ASP A 196 22.35 -7.90 -14.18
C ASP A 196 22.48 -7.08 -15.48
N LYS A 197 21.75 -5.95 -15.59
CA LYS A 197 21.78 -5.09 -16.78
C LYS A 197 22.57 -3.79 -16.58
N GLY A 198 22.97 -3.46 -15.35
CA GLY A 198 23.76 -2.27 -15.04
C GLY A 198 22.96 -0.95 -15.13
N ILE A 199 21.64 -1.00 -15.22
CA ILE A 199 20.79 0.20 -15.30
C ILE A 199 20.78 0.88 -13.92
N THR A 200 20.96 2.20 -13.91
CA THR A 200 20.78 3.02 -12.71
C THR A 200 19.31 3.00 -12.32
N VAL A 201 18.99 2.79 -11.05
CA VAL A 201 17.62 2.80 -10.56
C VAL A 201 17.46 3.81 -9.44
N ILE A 202 16.44 4.67 -9.55
CA ILE A 202 15.99 5.55 -8.48
C ILE A 202 14.58 5.10 -8.10
N LEU A 203 14.43 4.55 -6.90
CA LEU A 203 13.16 4.03 -6.39
C LEU A 203 12.62 4.97 -5.30
N ILE A 204 11.50 5.60 -5.55
CA ILE A 204 10.71 6.26 -4.52
C ILE A 204 9.78 5.22 -3.92
N THR A 205 9.79 5.05 -2.61
CA THR A 205 8.94 4.07 -1.92
C THR A 205 8.59 4.51 -0.49
N HIS A 206 7.52 3.96 0.04
CA HIS A 206 7.13 4.04 1.46
C HIS A 206 7.39 2.74 2.22
N TYR A 207 7.92 1.72 1.54
CA TYR A 207 8.20 0.42 2.12
C TYR A 207 9.68 0.31 2.52
N MET A 208 9.91 0.14 3.82
CA MET A 208 11.27 0.10 4.37
C MET A 208 12.06 -1.13 3.90
N ASP A 209 11.38 -2.26 3.71
CA ASP A 209 11.93 -3.50 3.17
C ASP A 209 12.38 -3.39 1.69
N GLU A 210 11.76 -2.51 0.91
CA GLU A 210 12.21 -2.18 -0.45
C GLU A 210 13.45 -1.29 -0.43
N ALA A 211 13.40 -0.21 0.37
CA ALA A 211 14.54 0.71 0.52
C ALA A 211 15.77 0.03 1.13
N ALA A 212 15.58 -0.95 2.01
CA ALA A 212 16.66 -1.75 2.56
C ALA A 212 17.47 -2.52 1.49
N GLN A 213 16.91 -2.73 0.31
CA GLN A 213 17.53 -3.45 -0.79
C GLN A 213 18.38 -2.56 -1.72
N ALA A 214 18.35 -1.24 -1.52
CA ALA A 214 19.13 -0.28 -2.31
C ALA A 214 20.61 -0.24 -1.88
N ASP A 215 21.47 0.31 -2.74
CA ASP A 215 22.86 0.57 -2.40
C ASP A 215 22.99 1.82 -1.51
N ARG A 216 22.08 2.79 -1.66
CA ARG A 216 22.06 4.07 -0.95
C ARG A 216 20.61 4.52 -0.69
N VAL A 217 20.38 5.15 0.42
CA VAL A 217 19.06 5.70 0.80
C VAL A 217 19.18 7.18 1.09
N VAL A 218 18.31 7.95 0.46
CA VAL A 218 18.12 9.39 0.72
C VAL A 218 16.78 9.58 1.41
N VAL A 219 16.76 10.35 2.50
CA VAL A 219 15.54 10.69 3.23
C VAL A 219 15.22 12.16 3.03
N MET A 220 14.00 12.45 2.57
CA MET A 220 13.49 13.80 2.35
C MET A 220 12.47 14.20 3.43
N ASP A 221 12.58 15.43 3.91
CA ASP A 221 11.58 16.08 4.76
C ASP A 221 11.42 17.55 4.34
N LYS A 222 10.18 18.01 4.18
CA LYS A 222 9.82 19.41 3.88
C LYS A 222 10.64 20.04 2.75
N GLY A 223 10.86 19.27 1.69
CA GLY A 223 11.57 19.72 0.49
C GLY A 223 13.10 19.72 0.60
N ARG A 224 13.67 19.06 1.59
CA ARG A 224 15.13 18.96 1.81
C ARG A 224 15.56 17.52 1.98
N ILE A 225 16.80 17.21 1.61
CA ILE A 225 17.47 15.97 2.00
C ILE A 225 17.97 16.15 3.43
N ILE A 226 17.55 15.26 4.34
CA ILE A 226 17.94 15.29 5.76
C ILE A 226 18.88 14.16 6.14
N MET A 227 18.88 13.06 5.37
CA MET A 227 19.80 11.93 5.54
C MET A 227 20.18 11.36 4.17
N ASP A 228 21.40 10.89 4.05
CA ASP A 228 21.97 10.33 2.83
C ASP A 228 23.10 9.37 3.20
N ASP A 229 22.85 8.06 3.17
CA ASP A 229 23.82 7.04 3.56
C ASP A 229 23.39 5.65 3.04
N VAL A 230 24.17 4.62 3.35
CA VAL A 230 23.79 3.22 3.12
C VAL A 230 22.60 2.81 4.01
N PRO A 231 21.74 1.86 3.57
CA PRO A 231 20.50 1.50 4.28
C PRO A 231 20.73 1.19 5.77
N LYS A 232 21.76 0.43 6.14
CA LYS A 232 22.06 0.06 7.54
C LYS A 232 22.26 1.29 8.43
N LYS A 233 22.93 2.33 7.94
CA LYS A 233 23.16 3.57 8.67
C LYS A 233 21.89 4.42 8.79
N ILE A 234 21.08 4.47 7.74
CA ILE A 234 19.80 5.18 7.77
C ILE A 234 18.86 4.54 8.79
N PHE A 235 18.62 3.23 8.68
CA PHE A 235 17.66 2.55 9.55
C PHE A 235 18.15 2.41 11.00
N SER A 236 19.47 2.48 11.26
CA SER A 236 20.00 2.57 12.63
C SER A 236 19.64 3.88 13.34
N ARG A 237 19.05 4.87 12.66
CA ARG A 237 18.58 6.15 13.22
C ARG A 237 17.06 6.17 13.42
N MET A 238 16.50 5.10 13.99
CA MET A 238 15.06 4.88 14.12
C MET A 238 14.30 6.08 14.70
N GLN A 239 14.81 6.70 15.77
CA GLN A 239 14.13 7.82 16.43
C GLN A 239 13.99 9.05 15.51
N GLU A 240 15.02 9.33 14.70
CA GLU A 240 15.01 10.44 13.75
C GLU A 240 14.04 10.14 12.58
N LEU A 241 14.00 8.90 12.09
CA LEU A 241 13.06 8.48 11.05
C LEU A 241 11.61 8.56 11.56
N LYS A 242 11.32 8.06 12.76
CA LYS A 242 9.98 8.16 13.37
C LYS A 242 9.56 9.62 13.61
N ALA A 243 10.48 10.51 13.97
CA ALA A 243 10.20 11.94 14.13
C ALA A 243 9.70 12.60 12.84
N VAL A 244 10.18 12.16 11.67
CA VAL A 244 9.73 12.66 10.35
C VAL A 244 8.59 11.82 9.75
N GLY A 245 8.01 10.90 10.53
CA GLY A 245 6.85 10.10 10.12
C GLY A 245 7.15 8.91 9.24
N LEU A 246 8.40 8.46 9.22
CA LEU A 246 8.84 7.23 8.59
C LEU A 246 9.00 6.10 9.61
N ASP A 247 9.10 4.89 9.12
CA ASP A 247 9.30 3.69 9.92
C ASP A 247 10.68 3.06 9.65
N VAL A 248 10.96 1.92 10.29
CA VAL A 248 12.14 1.09 10.06
C VAL A 248 11.70 -0.36 9.80
N PRO A 249 12.55 -1.23 9.23
CA PRO A 249 12.27 -2.66 9.16
C PRO A 249 11.93 -3.25 10.53
N GLN A 250 10.97 -4.18 10.62
CA GLN A 250 10.54 -4.77 11.90
C GLN A 250 11.69 -5.42 12.67
N VAL A 251 12.64 -6.03 11.97
CA VAL A 251 13.84 -6.62 12.61
C VAL A 251 14.74 -5.56 13.22
N THR A 252 14.82 -4.36 12.63
CA THR A 252 15.52 -3.20 13.23
C THR A 252 14.80 -2.72 14.48
N GLU A 253 13.48 -2.60 14.42
CA GLU A 253 12.65 -2.21 15.57
C GLU A 253 12.80 -3.21 16.73
N LEU A 254 12.76 -4.52 16.44
CA LEU A 254 13.04 -5.56 17.42
C LEU A 254 14.43 -5.39 18.07
N ALA A 255 15.46 -5.14 17.25
CA ALA A 255 16.81 -4.92 17.77
C ALA A 255 16.87 -3.71 18.73
N TYR A 256 16.15 -2.63 18.43
CA TYR A 256 16.01 -1.49 19.33
C TYR A 256 15.31 -1.87 20.65
N MET A 257 14.18 -2.60 20.58
CA MET A 257 13.46 -3.06 21.78
C MET A 257 14.32 -3.96 22.67
N LEU A 258 15.11 -4.84 22.07
CA LEU A 258 16.05 -5.70 22.81
C LEU A 258 17.16 -4.87 23.48
N ARG A 259 17.71 -3.85 22.80
CA ARG A 259 18.71 -2.92 23.37
C ARG A 259 18.15 -2.12 24.53
N ASP A 260 16.95 -1.56 24.38
CA ASP A 260 16.26 -0.86 25.46
C ASP A 260 16.00 -1.79 26.66
N GLY A 261 15.79 -3.07 26.39
CA GLY A 261 15.75 -4.13 27.39
C GLY A 261 17.11 -4.50 27.99
N GLY A 262 18.22 -3.87 27.58
CA GLY A 262 19.58 -4.11 28.10
C GLY A 262 20.36 -5.24 27.43
N VAL A 263 19.94 -5.67 26.23
CA VAL A 263 20.65 -6.67 25.43
C VAL A 263 21.69 -5.97 24.55
N ASP A 264 22.92 -6.49 24.52
CA ASP A 264 23.98 -6.01 23.59
C ASP A 264 23.80 -6.64 22.21
N ILE A 265 23.05 -5.97 21.34
CA ILE A 265 22.77 -6.36 19.95
C ILE A 265 22.93 -5.16 19.03
N SER A 266 23.41 -5.37 17.79
CA SER A 266 23.56 -4.29 16.80
C SER A 266 22.20 -3.68 16.43
N ASN A 267 22.15 -2.37 16.23
CA ASN A 267 20.98 -1.66 15.68
C ASN A 267 21.06 -1.49 14.14
N GLU A 268 22.07 -2.04 13.49
CA GLU A 268 22.26 -2.03 12.03
C GLU A 268 21.67 -3.29 11.35
N LEU A 269 20.80 -4.04 12.05
CA LEU A 269 20.13 -5.22 11.52
C LEU A 269 18.91 -4.79 10.71
N ILE A 270 18.90 -5.09 9.41
CA ILE A 270 17.83 -4.72 8.48
C ILE A 270 17.24 -5.92 7.72
N TYR A 271 17.88 -7.10 7.83
CA TYR A 271 17.44 -8.34 7.19
C TYR A 271 17.10 -9.42 8.21
N GLU A 272 16.10 -10.26 7.89
CA GLU A 272 15.62 -11.33 8.77
C GLU A 272 16.71 -12.31 9.16
N GLN A 273 17.53 -12.73 8.18
CA GLN A 273 18.59 -13.69 8.40
C GLN A 273 19.65 -13.17 9.39
N GLU A 274 20.14 -11.94 9.16
CA GLU A 274 21.14 -11.30 10.04
C GLU A 274 20.62 -11.14 11.47
N CYS A 275 19.34 -10.75 11.62
CA CYS A 275 18.71 -10.59 12.92
C CYS A 275 18.55 -11.92 13.65
N ALA A 276 18.07 -12.95 12.95
CA ALA A 276 17.93 -14.29 13.52
C ALA A 276 19.29 -14.88 13.96
N GLU A 277 20.34 -14.74 13.16
CA GLU A 277 21.70 -15.18 13.50
C GLU A 277 22.25 -14.44 14.74
N ALA A 278 22.07 -13.11 14.79
CA ALA A 278 22.51 -12.33 15.96
C ALA A 278 21.79 -12.76 17.25
N ILE A 279 20.48 -13.01 17.18
CA ILE A 279 19.67 -13.47 18.31
C ILE A 279 20.05 -14.91 18.69
N ALA A 280 20.21 -15.82 17.74
CA ALA A 280 20.62 -17.20 17.98
C ALA A 280 21.96 -17.29 18.73
N ALA A 281 22.92 -16.41 18.38
CA ALA A 281 24.20 -16.32 19.07
C ALA A 281 24.05 -15.94 20.56
N LEU A 282 23.04 -15.12 20.89
CA LEU A 282 22.77 -14.68 22.27
C LEU A 282 21.97 -15.72 23.07
N THR A 283 21.08 -16.46 22.41
CA THR A 283 20.18 -17.44 23.06
C THR A 283 20.79 -18.83 23.19
N LYS A 284 21.86 -19.14 22.44
CA LYS A 284 22.58 -20.44 22.46
C LYS A 284 21.65 -21.66 22.33
N GLY A 285 20.59 -21.56 21.53
CA GLY A 285 19.66 -22.65 21.30
C GLY A 285 18.64 -22.88 22.43
N ALA A 286 18.42 -21.88 23.28
CA ALA A 286 17.40 -21.95 24.33
C ALA A 286 15.98 -21.92 23.73
N LYS A 287 15.01 -22.48 24.49
CA LYS A 287 13.59 -22.45 24.13
C LYS A 287 12.84 -21.59 25.11
N ALA A 288 11.92 -20.77 24.60
CA ALA A 288 11.04 -19.97 25.43
C ALA A 288 10.08 -20.86 26.22
N ASP A 289 9.75 -20.47 27.44
CA ASP A 289 8.68 -21.09 28.20
C ASP A 289 7.32 -20.66 27.59
N LEU A 290 6.66 -21.58 26.92
CA LEU A 290 5.38 -21.37 26.26
C LEU A 290 4.19 -21.81 27.15
N SER A 291 4.41 -22.20 28.42
CA SER A 291 3.37 -22.72 29.32
C SER A 291 2.27 -21.73 29.69
N GLY A 292 2.47 -20.42 29.41
CA GLY A 292 1.52 -19.34 29.64
C GLY A 292 0.72 -18.88 28.42
N VAL A 293 0.91 -19.50 27.26
CA VAL A 293 0.12 -19.18 26.06
C VAL A 293 -1.26 -19.78 26.19
N GLN A 294 -2.23 -18.98 26.58
CA GLN A 294 -3.63 -19.38 26.55
C GLN A 294 -4.07 -19.44 25.08
N HIS A 295 -4.34 -20.64 24.57
CA HIS A 295 -5.18 -20.79 23.39
C HIS A 295 -6.57 -20.31 23.78
N ILE A 296 -7.00 -19.22 23.18
CA ILE A 296 -8.38 -18.73 23.33
C ILE A 296 -9.27 -19.73 22.59
N ASP A 297 -10.06 -20.51 23.34
CA ASP A 297 -11.10 -21.34 22.74
C ASP A 297 -12.09 -20.41 22.02
N THR A 298 -12.21 -20.58 20.71
CA THR A 298 -13.22 -19.86 19.92
C THR A 298 -14.58 -20.40 20.34
N PRO A 299 -15.51 -19.56 20.82
CA PRO A 299 -16.89 -20.00 20.97
C PRO A 299 -17.43 -20.41 19.59
N GLU A 300 -18.23 -21.49 19.55
CA GLU A 300 -18.97 -21.84 18.33
C GLU A 300 -19.76 -20.61 17.86
N PRO A 301 -19.77 -20.32 16.52
CA PRO A 301 -20.47 -19.15 16.02
C PRO A 301 -21.94 -19.21 16.44
N ALA A 302 -22.39 -18.20 17.16
CA ALA A 302 -23.78 -18.08 17.56
C ALA A 302 -24.65 -17.96 16.30
N GLU A 303 -25.76 -18.67 16.23
CA GLU A 303 -26.77 -18.47 15.20
C GLU A 303 -27.32 -17.03 15.32
N GLY A 304 -27.14 -16.21 14.26
CA GLY A 304 -27.72 -14.87 14.20
C GLY A 304 -26.73 -13.71 14.25
N GLY A 305 -25.62 -13.79 13.50
CA GLY A 305 -24.68 -12.69 13.32
C GLY A 305 -25.28 -11.47 12.64
N ILE A 306 -24.58 -10.31 12.74
CA ILE A 306 -24.99 -9.07 12.07
C ILE A 306 -24.95 -9.23 10.54
N ILE A 307 -24.01 -10.05 10.01
CA ILE A 307 -23.94 -10.47 8.61
C ILE A 307 -23.86 -11.98 8.57
N THR A 308 -24.80 -12.61 7.84
CA THR A 308 -24.78 -14.04 7.56
C THR A 308 -24.76 -14.26 6.04
N VAL A 309 -23.81 -15.03 5.56
CA VAL A 309 -23.67 -15.39 4.14
C VAL A 309 -23.87 -16.90 4.03
N ARG A 310 -24.75 -17.34 3.10
CA ARG A 310 -25.05 -18.75 2.88
C ARG A 310 -24.86 -19.11 1.42
N ASP A 311 -23.96 -20.04 1.15
CA ASP A 311 -23.68 -20.64 -0.16
C ASP A 311 -23.54 -19.61 -1.29
N LEU A 312 -22.96 -18.45 -0.96
CA LEU A 312 -22.84 -17.32 -1.87
C LEU A 312 -21.94 -17.66 -3.06
N THR A 313 -22.52 -17.56 -4.25
CA THR A 313 -21.78 -17.71 -5.50
C THR A 313 -22.06 -16.55 -6.43
N TYR A 314 -20.98 -16.03 -7.05
CA TYR A 314 -21.08 -14.97 -8.04
C TYR A 314 -20.14 -15.16 -9.20
N LYS A 315 -20.67 -14.98 -10.42
CA LYS A 315 -19.94 -15.08 -11.68
C LYS A 315 -20.10 -13.80 -12.48
N TYR A 316 -18.97 -13.26 -12.95
CA TYR A 316 -18.96 -12.19 -13.95
C TYR A 316 -19.22 -12.77 -15.35
N SER A 317 -19.82 -11.98 -16.24
CA SER A 317 -20.00 -12.28 -17.67
C SER A 317 -20.62 -13.65 -17.94
N VAL A 318 -21.63 -14.03 -17.16
CA VAL A 318 -22.31 -15.35 -17.28
C VAL A 318 -22.76 -15.62 -18.71
N GLY A 319 -22.45 -16.82 -19.22
CA GLY A 319 -22.84 -17.28 -20.56
C GLY A 319 -21.97 -16.70 -21.69
N THR A 320 -20.86 -16.04 -21.38
CA THR A 320 -19.89 -15.56 -22.37
C THR A 320 -18.56 -16.34 -22.26
N PRO A 321 -17.67 -16.27 -23.27
CA PRO A 321 -16.33 -16.85 -23.18
C PRO A 321 -15.46 -16.26 -22.05
N PHE A 322 -15.88 -15.13 -21.48
CA PHE A 322 -15.20 -14.41 -20.40
C PHE A 322 -15.83 -14.69 -19.01
N GLU A 323 -16.63 -15.74 -18.89
CA GLU A 323 -17.22 -16.12 -17.59
C GLU A 323 -16.14 -16.41 -16.57
N LYS A 324 -16.20 -15.70 -15.43
CA LYS A 324 -15.23 -15.85 -14.34
C LYS A 324 -15.95 -15.93 -13.01
N THR A 325 -15.75 -17.02 -12.27
CA THR A 325 -16.24 -17.15 -10.90
C THR A 325 -15.39 -16.27 -9.98
N ALA A 326 -16.04 -15.33 -9.30
CA ALA A 326 -15.39 -14.39 -8.39
C ALA A 326 -15.63 -14.69 -6.92
N VAL A 327 -16.77 -15.35 -6.61
CA VAL A 327 -17.09 -15.92 -5.29
C VAL A 327 -17.71 -17.30 -5.54
N ASP A 328 -17.25 -18.31 -4.83
CA ASP A 328 -17.65 -19.71 -5.04
C ASP A 328 -18.02 -20.38 -3.72
N ASN A 329 -19.31 -20.54 -3.50
CA ASN A 329 -19.92 -21.26 -2.37
C ASN A 329 -19.38 -20.78 -1.00
N VAL A 330 -19.40 -19.47 -0.75
CA VAL A 330 -18.93 -18.89 0.50
C VAL A 330 -20.06 -18.89 1.53
N THR A 331 -19.79 -19.50 2.69
CA THR A 331 -20.67 -19.47 3.87
C THR A 331 -19.88 -18.97 5.06
N LEU A 332 -20.39 -17.92 5.74
CA LEU A 332 -19.78 -17.32 6.91
C LEU A 332 -20.79 -16.56 7.78
N ASN A 333 -20.46 -16.34 9.02
CA ASN A 333 -21.25 -15.57 9.96
C ASN A 333 -20.35 -14.58 10.70
N ILE A 334 -20.67 -13.27 10.65
CA ILE A 334 -19.94 -12.20 11.33
C ILE A 334 -20.80 -11.69 12.47
N GLU A 335 -20.24 -11.69 13.66
CA GLU A 335 -20.95 -11.27 14.87
C GLU A 335 -20.94 -9.75 15.03
N LYS A 336 -21.90 -9.25 15.80
CA LYS A 336 -22.00 -7.83 16.09
C LYS A 336 -20.81 -7.37 16.96
N GLY A 337 -20.19 -6.25 16.56
CA GLY A 337 -19.08 -5.65 17.32
C GLY A 337 -17.73 -6.27 17.03
N GLU A 338 -17.60 -7.19 16.07
CA GLU A 338 -16.30 -7.72 15.65
C GLU A 338 -15.49 -6.71 14.82
N PHE A 339 -14.18 -6.76 14.95
CA PHE A 339 -13.24 -6.13 14.03
C PHE A 339 -12.58 -7.22 13.17
N VAL A 340 -13.06 -7.38 11.94
CA VAL A 340 -12.65 -8.46 11.04
C VAL A 340 -11.69 -7.94 9.99
N GLY A 341 -10.50 -8.54 9.91
CA GLY A 341 -9.57 -8.34 8.80
C GLY A 341 -9.91 -9.27 7.64
N ILE A 342 -9.94 -8.76 6.41
CA ILE A 342 -10.17 -9.55 5.20
C ILE A 342 -8.89 -9.56 4.37
N ILE A 343 -8.27 -10.73 4.21
CA ILE A 343 -7.02 -10.90 3.47
C ILE A 343 -7.18 -11.89 2.31
N GLY A 344 -6.27 -11.82 1.36
CA GLY A 344 -6.26 -12.67 0.17
C GLY A 344 -5.46 -12.02 -0.95
N HIS A 345 -4.92 -12.79 -1.89
CA HIS A 345 -4.23 -12.24 -3.06
C HIS A 345 -5.17 -11.44 -3.97
N THR A 346 -4.60 -10.62 -4.84
CA THR A 346 -5.39 -9.89 -5.86
C THR A 346 -6.17 -10.86 -6.72
N GLY A 347 -7.47 -10.57 -6.93
CA GLY A 347 -8.38 -11.46 -7.66
C GLY A 347 -8.89 -12.68 -6.86
N SER A 348 -8.65 -12.75 -5.55
CA SER A 348 -9.20 -13.83 -4.70
C SER A 348 -10.71 -13.71 -4.40
N GLY A 349 -11.35 -12.57 -4.76
CA GLY A 349 -12.77 -12.34 -4.58
C GLY A 349 -13.14 -11.41 -3.41
N LYS A 350 -12.18 -10.81 -2.69
CA LYS A 350 -12.43 -9.92 -1.54
C LYS A 350 -13.39 -8.77 -1.86
N SER A 351 -13.02 -7.92 -2.83
CA SER A 351 -13.84 -6.75 -3.20
C SER A 351 -15.21 -7.16 -3.71
N THR A 352 -15.31 -8.29 -4.43
CA THR A 352 -16.60 -8.85 -4.85
C THR A 352 -17.43 -9.30 -3.65
N LEU A 353 -16.83 -9.98 -2.68
CA LEU A 353 -17.52 -10.41 -1.47
C LEU A 353 -18.09 -9.20 -0.71
N ILE A 354 -17.27 -8.17 -0.41
CA ILE A 354 -17.74 -7.00 0.34
C ILE A 354 -18.82 -6.20 -0.38
N GLN A 355 -18.80 -6.16 -1.72
CA GLN A 355 -19.87 -5.56 -2.52
C GLN A 355 -21.21 -6.30 -2.41
N HIS A 356 -21.19 -7.62 -2.18
CA HIS A 356 -22.41 -8.38 -1.87
C HIS A 356 -22.94 -8.03 -0.48
N LEU A 357 -22.06 -7.82 0.51
CA LEU A 357 -22.49 -7.48 1.88
C LEU A 357 -23.20 -6.13 1.97
N ASN A 358 -22.85 -5.18 1.10
CA ASN A 358 -23.49 -3.86 1.00
C ASN A 358 -24.66 -3.84 -0.02
N GLY A 359 -24.92 -4.96 -0.71
CA GLY A 359 -25.97 -5.04 -1.72
C GLY A 359 -25.70 -4.20 -2.99
N LEU A 360 -24.42 -3.94 -3.34
CA LEU A 360 -24.06 -3.35 -4.63
C LEU A 360 -24.18 -4.35 -5.77
N VAL A 361 -23.87 -5.61 -5.49
CA VAL A 361 -23.93 -6.70 -6.47
C VAL A 361 -24.91 -7.76 -5.97
N LYS A 362 -25.76 -8.25 -6.87
CA LYS A 362 -26.70 -9.34 -6.57
C LYS A 362 -26.02 -10.69 -6.85
N PRO A 363 -26.10 -11.67 -5.94
CA PRO A 363 -25.49 -12.99 -6.13
C PRO A 363 -26.10 -13.75 -7.30
N THR A 364 -25.31 -14.63 -7.90
CA THR A 364 -25.80 -15.60 -8.89
C THR A 364 -26.61 -16.70 -8.19
N SER A 365 -26.16 -17.14 -7.01
CA SER A 365 -26.88 -18.06 -6.11
C SER A 365 -26.45 -17.83 -4.67
N GLY A 366 -27.18 -18.40 -3.72
CA GLY A 366 -26.98 -18.17 -2.30
C GLY A 366 -27.64 -16.89 -1.80
N GLU A 367 -27.41 -16.53 -0.56
CA GLU A 367 -28.02 -15.37 0.06
C GLU A 367 -27.07 -14.63 1.04
N VAL A 368 -27.35 -13.34 1.23
CA VAL A 368 -26.73 -12.51 2.25
C VAL A 368 -27.85 -11.94 3.14
N LEU A 369 -27.69 -12.12 4.44
CA LEU A 369 -28.60 -11.55 5.44
C LEU A 369 -27.83 -10.49 6.24
N VAL A 370 -28.52 -9.38 6.49
CA VAL A 370 -28.07 -8.32 7.40
C VAL A 370 -29.09 -8.22 8.52
N ASP A 371 -28.65 -8.41 9.76
CA ASP A 371 -29.53 -8.43 10.95
C ASP A 371 -30.70 -9.45 10.78
N GLY A 372 -30.38 -10.64 10.22
CA GLY A 372 -31.34 -11.72 9.94
C GLY A 372 -32.27 -11.48 8.75
N ILE A 373 -32.15 -10.35 8.05
CA ILE A 373 -33.02 -9.99 6.90
C ILE A 373 -32.26 -10.24 5.60
N SER A 374 -32.82 -11.07 4.70
CA SER A 374 -32.23 -11.29 3.36
C SER A 374 -32.30 -9.99 2.55
N ILE A 375 -31.14 -9.49 2.16
CA ILE A 375 -31.03 -8.15 1.53
C ILE A 375 -31.65 -8.05 0.14
N TRP A 376 -31.92 -9.19 -0.51
CA TRP A 376 -32.56 -9.27 -1.83
C TRP A 376 -34.01 -9.75 -1.78
N ASP A 377 -34.62 -9.84 -0.58
CA ASP A 377 -36.07 -10.07 -0.46
C ASP A 377 -36.84 -8.93 -1.13
N LYS A 378 -37.97 -9.25 -1.76
CA LYS A 378 -38.78 -8.28 -2.49
C LYS A 378 -39.38 -7.17 -1.60
N SER A 379 -39.50 -7.43 -0.30
CA SER A 379 -40.01 -6.48 0.69
C SER A 379 -38.95 -5.51 1.20
N VAL A 380 -37.66 -5.76 0.92
CA VAL A 380 -36.52 -4.99 1.43
C VAL A 380 -36.14 -3.87 0.46
N ASN A 381 -36.04 -2.65 0.98
CA ASN A 381 -35.47 -1.54 0.24
C ASN A 381 -33.94 -1.58 0.38
N ILE A 382 -33.24 -1.85 -0.70
CA ILE A 382 -31.77 -1.99 -0.71
C ILE A 382 -31.04 -0.72 -0.22
N ARG A 383 -31.68 0.46 -0.31
CA ARG A 383 -31.13 1.72 0.23
C ARG A 383 -31.00 1.64 1.75
N ASP A 384 -31.95 1.04 2.45
CA ASP A 384 -31.94 0.93 3.91
C ASP A 384 -30.80 -0.03 4.36
N ILE A 385 -30.52 -1.05 3.56
CA ILE A 385 -29.35 -1.93 3.78
C ILE A 385 -28.05 -1.13 3.65
N ARG A 386 -27.92 -0.27 2.63
CA ARG A 386 -26.71 0.54 2.42
C ARG A 386 -26.47 1.59 3.51
N PHE A 387 -27.53 2.03 4.19
CA PHE A 387 -27.39 2.86 5.39
C PHE A 387 -26.93 2.06 6.62
N LYS A 388 -27.31 0.78 6.71
CA LYS A 388 -26.84 -0.11 7.78
C LYS A 388 -25.42 -0.64 7.57
N VAL A 389 -25.06 -0.89 6.30
CA VAL A 389 -23.76 -1.42 5.90
C VAL A 389 -23.06 -0.38 5.04
N GLY A 390 -22.28 0.49 5.67
CA GLY A 390 -21.47 1.49 5.00
C GLY A 390 -20.24 0.87 4.31
N LEU A 391 -19.92 1.33 3.12
CA LEU A 391 -18.74 0.88 2.34
C LEU A 391 -17.90 2.08 1.92
N VAL A 392 -16.62 2.04 2.24
CA VAL A 392 -15.59 2.95 1.74
C VAL A 392 -14.75 2.19 0.72
N PHE A 393 -14.70 2.69 -0.51
CA PHE A 393 -13.97 2.06 -1.61
C PHE A 393 -12.46 2.34 -1.55
N GLN A 394 -11.68 1.52 -2.24
CA GLN A 394 -10.21 1.63 -2.34
C GLN A 394 -9.73 3.01 -2.82
N TYR A 395 -10.41 3.59 -3.81
CA TYR A 395 -10.19 4.95 -4.31
C TYR A 395 -11.30 5.87 -3.78
N SER A 396 -11.29 6.07 -2.47
CA SER A 396 -12.35 6.82 -1.80
C SER A 396 -12.42 8.30 -2.21
N GLU A 397 -11.33 8.86 -2.76
CA GLU A 397 -11.29 10.18 -3.37
C GLU A 397 -12.25 10.31 -4.56
N HIS A 398 -12.54 9.24 -5.30
CA HIS A 398 -13.52 9.25 -6.38
C HIS A 398 -14.98 9.25 -5.88
N GLN A 399 -15.20 9.11 -4.57
CA GLN A 399 -16.52 9.22 -3.95
C GLN A 399 -16.94 10.67 -3.68
N LEU A 400 -15.99 11.61 -3.75
CA LEU A 400 -16.20 13.03 -3.46
C LEU A 400 -16.69 13.77 -4.72
N PHE A 401 -17.75 14.53 -4.59
CA PHE A 401 -18.37 15.23 -5.73
C PHE A 401 -19.06 16.56 -5.38
N GLU A 402 -19.18 16.90 -4.09
CA GLU A 402 -19.82 18.13 -3.64
C GLU A 402 -18.84 19.33 -3.64
N GLU A 403 -19.38 20.55 -3.58
CA GLU A 403 -18.60 21.79 -3.61
C GLU A 403 -17.77 22.00 -2.34
N THR A 404 -18.27 21.53 -1.18
CA THR A 404 -17.58 21.65 0.10
C THR A 404 -17.55 20.33 0.86
N VAL A 405 -16.55 20.16 1.72
CA VAL A 405 -16.43 18.99 2.61
C VAL A 405 -17.69 18.80 3.47
N ALA A 406 -18.23 19.88 4.01
CA ALA A 406 -19.47 19.81 4.81
C ALA A 406 -20.65 19.24 4.02
N LYS A 407 -20.82 19.68 2.75
CA LYS A 407 -21.89 19.19 1.88
C LYS A 407 -21.70 17.72 1.50
N ASP A 408 -20.46 17.32 1.25
CA ASP A 408 -20.10 15.94 0.90
C ASP A 408 -20.42 14.99 2.07
N ILE A 409 -19.98 15.31 3.28
CA ILE A 409 -20.28 14.53 4.49
C ILE A 409 -21.80 14.50 4.76
N ALA A 410 -22.52 15.61 4.51
CA ALA A 410 -23.97 15.70 4.72
C ALA A 410 -24.79 14.89 3.72
N TYR A 411 -24.22 14.46 2.60
CA TYR A 411 -24.95 13.80 1.51
C TYR A 411 -25.67 12.52 1.95
N GLY A 412 -24.97 11.64 2.68
CA GLY A 412 -25.57 10.42 3.25
C GLY A 412 -26.75 10.71 4.20
N PRO A 413 -26.55 11.48 5.26
CA PRO A 413 -27.60 11.89 6.19
C PRO A 413 -28.81 12.57 5.54
N LYS A 414 -28.61 13.41 4.53
CA LYS A 414 -29.73 14.01 3.73
C LYS A 414 -30.52 12.93 3.01
N ASN A 415 -29.87 11.97 2.39
CA ASN A 415 -30.53 10.85 1.72
C ASN A 415 -31.28 9.91 2.68
N MET A 416 -30.93 9.91 3.97
CA MET A 416 -31.68 9.22 5.03
C MET A 416 -32.95 9.99 5.44
N GLY A 417 -33.12 11.23 5.00
CA GLY A 417 -34.27 12.08 5.34
C GLY A 417 -34.22 12.64 6.75
N LEU A 418 -33.02 12.83 7.32
CA LEU A 418 -32.85 13.39 8.65
C LEU A 418 -33.14 14.91 8.67
N SER A 419 -33.43 15.44 9.86
CA SER A 419 -33.61 16.90 10.03
C SER A 419 -32.26 17.62 9.88
N ASP A 420 -32.31 18.90 9.50
CA ASP A 420 -31.10 19.73 9.33
C ASP A 420 -30.27 19.80 10.62
N GLU A 421 -30.90 19.83 11.79
CA GLU A 421 -30.19 19.80 13.09
C GLU A 421 -29.44 18.51 13.28
N GLU A 422 -30.05 17.37 12.97
CA GLU A 422 -29.40 16.05 13.08
C GLU A 422 -28.31 15.87 12.03
N ILE A 423 -28.50 16.36 10.79
CA ILE A 423 -27.49 16.38 9.74
C ILE A 423 -26.26 17.15 10.21
N ASN A 424 -26.45 18.39 10.69
CA ASN A 424 -25.33 19.24 11.16
C ASN A 424 -24.58 18.58 12.32
N ARG A 425 -25.29 17.98 13.29
CA ARG A 425 -24.68 17.25 14.41
C ARG A 425 -23.79 16.11 13.89
N ARG A 426 -24.31 15.26 13.01
CA ARG A 426 -23.58 14.12 12.46
C ARG A 426 -22.39 14.53 11.61
N VAL A 427 -22.52 15.60 10.81
CA VAL A 427 -21.40 16.16 10.04
C VAL A 427 -20.26 16.57 10.95
N HIS A 428 -20.57 17.30 12.03
CA HIS A 428 -19.55 17.74 12.98
C HIS A 428 -18.88 16.57 13.71
N GLU A 429 -19.67 15.61 14.22
CA GLU A 429 -19.16 14.44 14.91
C GLU A 429 -18.27 13.56 14.01
N ALA A 430 -18.68 13.35 12.76
CA ALA A 430 -17.89 12.61 11.79
C ALA A 430 -16.60 13.36 11.40
N ALA A 431 -16.67 14.66 11.17
CA ALA A 431 -15.52 15.50 10.85
C ALA A 431 -14.53 15.57 12.03
N GLU A 432 -15.01 15.66 13.26
CA GLU A 432 -14.18 15.63 14.47
C GLU A 432 -13.47 14.29 14.62
N SER A 433 -14.19 13.16 14.44
CA SER A 433 -13.61 11.82 14.54
C SER A 433 -12.48 11.59 13.55
N MET A 434 -12.53 12.25 12.39
CA MET A 434 -11.52 12.15 11.32
C MET A 434 -10.50 13.31 11.34
N ASP A 435 -10.57 14.24 12.31
CA ASP A 435 -9.65 15.40 12.44
C ASP A 435 -9.66 16.28 11.18
N ILE A 436 -10.87 16.61 10.67
CA ILE A 436 -11.08 17.41 9.47
C ILE A 436 -12.08 18.57 9.67
N LEU A 437 -12.43 18.93 10.92
CA LEU A 437 -13.33 20.05 11.22
C LEU A 437 -12.89 21.36 10.55
N HIS A 438 -11.58 21.62 10.50
CA HIS A 438 -10.98 22.81 9.90
C HIS A 438 -11.07 22.85 8.37
N LEU A 439 -11.55 21.78 7.73
CA LEU A 439 -11.68 21.65 6.28
C LEU A 439 -13.13 21.77 5.79
N LEU A 440 -14.13 21.88 6.68
CA LEU A 440 -15.54 21.77 6.32
C LEU A 440 -15.99 22.72 5.20
N GLU A 441 -15.43 23.95 5.18
CA GLU A 441 -15.78 24.98 4.18
C GLU A 441 -14.91 24.92 2.91
N ARG A 442 -13.91 24.04 2.87
CA ARG A 442 -13.02 23.90 1.71
C ARG A 442 -13.61 22.99 0.65
N SER A 443 -13.18 23.16 -0.59
CA SER A 443 -13.48 22.23 -1.66
C SER A 443 -12.75 20.90 -1.43
N PRO A 444 -13.40 19.73 -1.55
CA PRO A 444 -12.73 18.43 -1.49
C PRO A 444 -11.60 18.28 -2.52
N PHE A 445 -11.73 18.94 -3.67
CA PHE A 445 -10.78 18.85 -4.78
C PHE A 445 -9.47 19.62 -4.55
N GLU A 446 -9.44 20.51 -3.57
CA GLU A 446 -8.23 21.25 -3.14
C GLU A 446 -7.43 20.49 -2.07
N LEU A 447 -7.93 19.37 -1.59
CA LEU A 447 -7.35 18.63 -0.49
C LEU A 447 -6.29 17.63 -0.98
N SER A 448 -5.32 17.33 -0.11
CA SER A 448 -4.40 16.21 -0.34
C SER A 448 -5.15 14.87 -0.34
N GLY A 449 -4.64 13.85 -1.05
CA GLY A 449 -5.28 12.53 -1.12
C GLY A 449 -5.58 11.91 0.25
N GLY A 450 -4.70 12.10 1.24
CA GLY A 450 -4.96 11.65 2.61
C GLY A 450 -6.07 12.44 3.33
N GLN A 451 -6.26 13.73 3.00
CA GLN A 451 -7.38 14.52 3.49
C GLN A 451 -8.68 14.10 2.80
N GLN A 452 -8.69 13.95 1.47
CA GLN A 452 -9.83 13.47 0.69
C GLN A 452 -10.34 12.13 1.22
N ARG A 453 -9.43 11.21 1.52
CA ARG A 453 -9.76 9.88 2.08
C ARG A 453 -10.43 9.99 3.45
N ARG A 454 -9.98 10.89 4.31
CA ARG A 454 -10.63 11.17 5.60
C ARG A 454 -12.01 11.80 5.44
N VAL A 455 -12.21 12.64 4.42
CA VAL A 455 -13.53 13.21 4.08
C VAL A 455 -14.48 12.11 3.63
N ALA A 456 -14.07 11.24 2.71
CA ALA A 456 -14.90 10.13 2.23
C ALA A 456 -15.28 9.17 3.37
N LEU A 457 -14.33 8.87 4.26
CA LEU A 457 -14.60 8.06 5.46
C LEU A 457 -15.61 8.77 6.39
N ALA A 458 -15.45 10.07 6.64
CA ALA A 458 -16.38 10.85 7.44
C ALA A 458 -17.80 10.86 6.83
N GLY A 459 -17.94 10.93 5.50
CA GLY A 459 -19.22 10.84 4.80
C GLY A 459 -19.95 9.53 5.05
N VAL A 460 -19.24 8.41 5.12
CA VAL A 460 -19.84 7.12 5.47
C VAL A 460 -20.15 7.04 6.97
N LEU A 461 -19.26 7.53 7.84
CA LEU A 461 -19.47 7.55 9.30
C LEU A 461 -20.69 8.41 9.71
N ALA A 462 -20.95 9.51 9.01
CA ALA A 462 -22.09 10.38 9.28
C ALA A 462 -23.46 9.68 9.10
N MET A 463 -23.51 8.58 8.36
CA MET A 463 -24.71 7.73 8.27
C MET A 463 -24.91 6.86 9.53
N ASP A 464 -23.92 6.75 10.40
CA ASP A 464 -23.91 5.91 11.61
C ASP A 464 -24.23 4.42 11.31
N PRO A 465 -23.48 3.77 10.38
CA PRO A 465 -23.76 2.40 9.98
C PRO A 465 -23.55 1.42 11.13
N GLN A 466 -24.25 0.28 11.10
CA GLN A 466 -24.04 -0.83 12.05
C GLN A 466 -22.78 -1.65 11.68
N VAL A 467 -22.49 -1.73 10.39
CA VAL A 467 -21.31 -2.38 9.83
C VAL A 467 -20.59 -1.38 8.95
N LEU A 468 -19.31 -1.17 9.17
CA LEU A 468 -18.42 -0.35 8.35
C LEU A 468 -17.43 -1.24 7.60
N ILE A 469 -17.52 -1.23 6.28
CA ILE A 469 -16.61 -1.95 5.39
C ILE A 469 -15.61 -0.96 4.80
N LEU A 470 -14.33 -1.28 4.89
CA LEU A 470 -13.22 -0.46 4.43
C LEU A 470 -12.38 -1.27 3.45
N ASP A 471 -12.41 -0.89 2.16
CA ASP A 471 -11.60 -1.54 1.13
C ASP A 471 -10.29 -0.78 0.97
N GLU A 472 -9.22 -1.30 1.56
CA GLU A 472 -7.85 -0.74 1.48
C GLU A 472 -7.74 0.75 1.90
N PRO A 473 -8.26 1.15 3.06
CA PRO A 473 -8.37 2.57 3.43
C PRO A 473 -7.03 3.27 3.61
N ALA A 474 -5.94 2.53 3.75
CA ALA A 474 -4.59 3.03 3.99
C ALA A 474 -3.64 2.86 2.78
N ALA A 475 -4.12 2.35 1.62
CA ALA A 475 -3.28 2.14 0.44
C ALA A 475 -2.68 3.45 -0.07
N GLY A 476 -1.37 3.48 -0.39
CA GLY A 476 -0.67 4.66 -0.90
C GLY A 476 -0.46 5.80 0.11
N LEU A 477 -0.70 5.55 1.40
CA LEU A 477 -0.33 6.47 2.46
C LEU A 477 1.07 6.16 3.00
N ASP A 478 1.75 7.21 3.48
CA ASP A 478 2.97 7.04 4.26
C ASP A 478 2.69 6.36 5.61
N PRO A 479 3.69 5.82 6.32
CA PRO A 479 3.49 5.07 7.55
C PRO A 479 2.68 5.82 8.60
N LYS A 480 2.95 7.11 8.80
CA LYS A 480 2.25 7.96 9.76
C LYS A 480 0.79 8.24 9.37
N GLY A 481 0.54 8.51 8.09
CA GLY A 481 -0.82 8.70 7.56
C GLY A 481 -1.67 7.44 7.67
N ARG A 482 -1.06 6.29 7.40
CA ARG A 482 -1.66 4.95 7.54
C ARG A 482 -2.04 4.66 8.99
N GLU A 483 -1.09 4.82 9.92
CA GLU A 483 -1.32 4.63 11.35
C GLU A 483 -2.44 5.56 11.85
N LYS A 484 -2.38 6.84 11.48
CA LYS A 484 -3.39 7.83 11.89
C LYS A 484 -4.81 7.45 11.47
N ILE A 485 -5.02 6.96 10.25
CA ILE A 485 -6.35 6.52 9.77
C ILE A 485 -6.80 5.27 10.52
N LEU A 486 -5.96 4.26 10.63
CA LEU A 486 -6.33 2.99 11.27
C LEU A 486 -6.58 3.15 12.77
N ASP A 487 -5.82 3.99 13.46
CA ASP A 487 -6.06 4.31 14.87
C ASP A 487 -7.40 5.03 15.06
N ARG A 488 -7.77 5.99 14.18
CA ARG A 488 -9.09 6.62 14.21
C ARG A 488 -10.24 5.62 14.01
N ILE A 489 -10.06 4.66 13.11
CA ILE A 489 -11.03 3.58 12.89
C ILE A 489 -11.14 2.71 14.15
N LYS A 490 -10.02 2.37 14.78
CA LYS A 490 -9.99 1.60 16.05
C LYS A 490 -10.66 2.35 17.20
N GLU A 491 -10.41 3.67 17.32
CA GLU A 491 -11.08 4.52 18.31
C GLU A 491 -12.58 4.58 18.05
N TYR A 492 -13.01 4.74 16.79
CA TYR A 492 -14.42 4.69 16.42
C TYR A 492 -15.06 3.36 16.81
N HIS A 493 -14.42 2.23 16.47
CA HIS A 493 -14.88 0.89 16.84
C HIS A 493 -15.06 0.74 18.36
N LYS A 494 -14.03 1.11 19.15
CA LYS A 494 -14.07 1.03 20.61
C LYS A 494 -15.20 1.88 21.23
N ARG A 495 -15.44 3.08 20.69
CA ARG A 495 -16.45 4.02 21.17
C ARG A 495 -17.86 3.60 20.79
N SER A 496 -18.06 3.15 19.55
CA SER A 496 -19.38 2.88 18.99
C SER A 496 -19.86 1.44 19.17
N GLY A 497 -18.94 0.48 19.36
CA GLY A 497 -19.24 -0.96 19.36
C GLY A 497 -19.74 -1.49 18.02
N LYS A 498 -19.54 -0.75 16.93
CA LYS A 498 -19.96 -1.14 15.58
C LYS A 498 -19.04 -2.22 15.01
N THR A 499 -19.56 -3.03 14.10
CA THR A 499 -18.78 -4.05 13.39
C THR A 499 -17.92 -3.40 12.31
N ILE A 500 -16.63 -3.74 12.24
CA ILE A 500 -15.69 -3.25 11.23
C ILE A 500 -15.18 -4.41 10.38
N LEU A 501 -15.21 -4.24 9.05
CA LEU A 501 -14.55 -5.14 8.10
C LEU A 501 -13.45 -4.36 7.39
N LEU A 502 -12.21 -4.74 7.62
CA LEU A 502 -11.02 -4.09 7.05
C LEU A 502 -10.39 -5.00 6.00
N VAL A 503 -10.50 -4.64 4.72
CA VAL A 503 -9.70 -5.28 3.68
C VAL A 503 -8.32 -4.61 3.66
N SER A 504 -7.27 -5.39 3.78
CA SER A 504 -5.89 -4.90 3.66
C SER A 504 -4.95 -5.93 3.06
N HIS A 505 -3.98 -5.46 2.28
CA HIS A 505 -2.83 -6.25 1.84
C HIS A 505 -1.69 -6.27 2.87
N SER A 506 -1.75 -5.40 3.89
CA SER A 506 -0.78 -5.36 4.96
C SER A 506 -1.16 -6.34 6.08
N MET A 507 -0.37 -7.37 6.23
CA MET A 507 -0.56 -8.34 7.32
C MET A 507 -0.33 -7.67 8.68
N GLU A 508 0.57 -6.69 8.75
CA GLU A 508 0.86 -5.90 9.96
C GLU A 508 -0.36 -5.13 10.46
N ASP A 509 -1.11 -4.47 9.53
CA ASP A 509 -2.35 -3.79 9.90
C ASP A 509 -3.38 -4.77 10.43
N ILE A 510 -3.55 -5.89 9.73
CA ILE A 510 -4.54 -6.90 10.13
C ILE A 510 -4.23 -7.42 11.53
N VAL A 511 -2.99 -7.79 11.79
CA VAL A 511 -2.56 -8.28 13.12
C VAL A 511 -2.76 -7.22 14.21
N ARG A 512 -2.47 -5.94 13.91
CA ARG A 512 -2.54 -4.85 14.91
C ARG A 512 -3.97 -4.42 15.25
N TYR A 513 -4.90 -4.55 14.29
CA TYR A 513 -6.23 -3.94 14.41
C TYR A 513 -7.37 -4.95 14.47
N ALA A 514 -7.28 -6.08 13.79
CA ALA A 514 -8.35 -7.05 13.70
C ALA A 514 -8.32 -8.09 14.83
N SER A 515 -9.50 -8.47 15.35
CA SER A 515 -9.67 -9.57 16.30
C SER A 515 -9.86 -10.91 15.60
N LYS A 516 -10.49 -10.91 14.43
CA LYS A 516 -10.67 -12.08 13.56
C LYS A 516 -10.20 -11.82 12.16
N VAL A 517 -9.84 -12.86 11.43
CA VAL A 517 -9.35 -12.77 10.06
C VAL A 517 -10.10 -13.73 9.14
N LEU A 518 -10.63 -13.17 8.06
CA LEU A 518 -11.25 -13.87 6.95
C LEU A 518 -10.23 -13.95 5.81
N VAL A 519 -9.90 -15.16 5.39
CA VAL A 519 -8.94 -15.41 4.31
C VAL A 519 -9.66 -15.91 3.07
N MET A 520 -9.54 -15.14 1.97
CA MET A 520 -10.06 -15.53 0.66
C MET A 520 -8.96 -16.09 -0.24
N ASN A 521 -9.21 -17.23 -0.86
CA ASN A 521 -8.30 -17.83 -1.83
C ASN A 521 -9.07 -18.39 -3.03
N LYS A 522 -8.71 -18.01 -4.26
CA LYS A 522 -9.32 -18.51 -5.50
C LYS A 522 -10.86 -18.55 -5.46
N ALA A 523 -11.45 -17.40 -5.13
CA ALA A 523 -12.89 -17.20 -5.00
C ALA A 523 -13.59 -17.92 -3.82
N LYS A 524 -12.87 -18.65 -2.98
CA LYS A 524 -13.41 -19.43 -1.85
C LYS A 524 -12.96 -18.85 -0.51
N LEU A 525 -13.76 -19.10 0.51
CA LEU A 525 -13.34 -18.91 1.89
C LEU A 525 -12.31 -19.99 2.24
N PHE A 526 -11.08 -19.58 2.56
CA PHE A 526 -10.04 -20.50 3.01
C PHE A 526 -10.16 -20.78 4.51
N CYS A 527 -10.29 -19.74 5.33
CA CYS A 527 -10.61 -19.83 6.75
C CYS A 527 -11.19 -18.51 7.27
N TYR A 528 -11.89 -18.59 8.38
CA TYR A 528 -12.36 -17.47 9.19
C TYR A 528 -12.21 -17.83 10.64
N ASP A 529 -11.26 -17.19 11.36
CA ASP A 529 -10.89 -17.54 12.73
C ASP A 529 -10.27 -16.32 13.44
N ASP A 530 -9.95 -16.48 14.72
CA ASP A 530 -9.21 -15.50 15.49
C ASP A 530 -7.86 -15.18 14.82
N THR A 531 -7.42 -13.94 14.95
CA THR A 531 -6.18 -13.46 14.32
C THR A 531 -4.99 -14.36 14.65
N ASP A 532 -4.83 -14.74 15.90
CA ASP A 532 -3.74 -15.61 16.36
C ASP A 532 -3.75 -16.96 15.64
N ARG A 533 -4.91 -17.61 15.55
CA ARG A 533 -5.06 -18.92 14.90
C ARG A 533 -4.81 -18.89 13.40
N VAL A 534 -5.21 -17.81 12.74
CA VAL A 534 -4.96 -17.65 11.31
C VAL A 534 -3.47 -17.47 11.05
N PHE A 535 -2.78 -16.64 11.83
CA PHE A 535 -1.35 -16.39 11.64
C PHE A 535 -0.43 -17.49 12.15
N GLU A 536 -0.90 -18.41 13.01
CA GLU A 536 -0.21 -19.67 13.31
C GLU A 536 -0.07 -20.59 12.09
N ARG A 537 -0.98 -20.46 11.09
CA ARG A 537 -0.94 -21.24 9.84
C ARG A 537 -0.02 -20.64 8.78
N THR A 538 1.13 -20.12 9.19
CA THR A 538 2.08 -19.36 8.34
C THR A 538 2.44 -20.10 7.05
N ASP A 539 2.74 -21.41 7.14
CA ASP A 539 3.10 -22.23 5.99
C ASP A 539 1.94 -22.39 4.99
N GLU A 540 0.71 -22.49 5.49
CA GLU A 540 -0.48 -22.58 4.65
C GLU A 540 -0.76 -21.25 3.95
N LEU A 541 -0.63 -20.13 4.66
CA LEU A 541 -0.78 -18.79 4.11
C LEU A 541 0.27 -18.54 3.02
N ALA A 542 1.53 -18.91 3.25
CA ALA A 542 2.59 -18.79 2.26
C ALA A 542 2.31 -19.63 1.00
N ARG A 543 1.80 -20.87 1.14
CA ARG A 543 1.42 -21.74 -0.01
C ARG A 543 0.32 -21.14 -0.88
N ILE A 544 -0.61 -20.39 -0.31
CA ILE A 544 -1.66 -19.69 -1.06
C ILE A 544 -1.22 -18.31 -1.56
N GLY A 545 0.06 -17.95 -1.42
CA GLY A 545 0.65 -16.73 -1.96
C GLY A 545 0.45 -15.48 -1.11
N LEU A 546 -0.03 -15.63 0.13
CA LEU A 546 -0.07 -14.55 1.11
C LEU A 546 1.31 -14.39 1.77
N ASP A 547 1.62 -13.18 2.16
CA ASP A 547 2.82 -12.89 2.93
C ASP A 547 2.53 -13.03 4.42
N VAL A 548 3.59 -13.04 5.21
CA VAL A 548 3.52 -12.95 6.66
C VAL A 548 4.43 -11.81 7.12
N PRO A 549 4.19 -11.23 8.31
CA PRO A 549 5.04 -10.15 8.83
C PRO A 549 6.51 -10.51 8.80
N GLN A 550 7.39 -9.53 8.60
CA GLN A 550 8.84 -9.71 8.57
C GLN A 550 9.33 -10.41 9.85
N ILE A 551 8.76 -10.04 10.99
CA ILE A 551 9.10 -10.63 12.28
C ILE A 551 8.74 -12.11 12.36
N THR A 552 7.66 -12.55 11.71
CA THR A 552 7.26 -13.96 11.65
C THR A 552 8.27 -14.76 10.82
N ARG A 553 8.70 -14.22 9.66
CA ARG A 553 9.75 -14.87 8.85
C ARG A 553 11.06 -15.00 9.64
N MET A 554 11.45 -13.94 10.36
CA MET A 554 12.63 -13.96 11.23
C MET A 554 12.51 -15.04 12.32
N SER A 555 11.33 -15.18 12.97
CA SER A 555 11.12 -16.20 14.01
C SER A 555 11.22 -17.63 13.49
N HIS A 556 10.82 -17.88 12.22
CA HIS A 556 11.01 -19.18 11.58
C HIS A 556 12.48 -19.50 11.35
N ILE A 557 13.24 -18.52 10.80
CA ILE A 557 14.69 -18.66 10.63
C ILE A 557 15.36 -18.92 11.98
N LEU A 558 14.96 -18.18 13.01
CA LEU A 558 15.50 -18.33 14.36
C LEU A 558 15.24 -19.73 14.94
N ARG A 559 14.06 -20.30 14.65
CA ARG A 559 13.74 -21.68 15.04
C ARG A 559 14.61 -22.71 14.33
N ASP A 560 14.87 -22.51 13.01
CA ASP A 560 15.75 -23.37 12.23
C ASP A 560 17.20 -23.30 12.76
N LEU A 561 17.60 -22.18 13.37
CA LEU A 561 18.87 -21.99 14.06
C LEU A 561 18.87 -22.56 15.51
N GLY A 562 17.79 -23.19 15.94
CA GLY A 562 17.66 -23.91 17.22
C GLY A 562 17.05 -23.10 18.37
N THR A 563 16.65 -21.85 18.17
CA THR A 563 15.97 -21.04 19.19
C THR A 563 14.47 -20.95 18.88
N ASP A 564 13.65 -21.56 19.70
CA ASP A 564 12.19 -21.56 19.53
C ASP A 564 11.52 -20.56 20.48
N ILE A 565 10.82 -19.58 19.91
CA ILE A 565 10.07 -18.54 20.64
C ILE A 565 8.55 -18.63 20.44
N GLY A 566 8.07 -19.72 19.81
CA GLY A 566 6.67 -19.98 19.52
C GLY A 566 6.25 -19.67 18.09
N ASN A 567 5.06 -20.14 17.72
CA ASN A 567 4.51 -19.95 16.36
C ASN A 567 3.65 -18.68 16.23
N ASP A 568 3.35 -18.04 17.35
CA ASP A 568 2.47 -16.88 17.48
C ASP A 568 3.22 -15.53 17.41
N ILE A 569 4.37 -15.52 16.76
CA ILE A 569 5.22 -14.32 16.62
C ILE A 569 4.86 -13.59 15.32
N TYR A 570 4.04 -12.56 15.42
CA TYR A 570 3.62 -11.72 14.30
C TYR A 570 3.68 -10.21 14.62
N THR A 571 4.12 -9.81 15.82
CA THR A 571 4.46 -8.42 16.19
C THR A 571 5.85 -8.34 16.79
N THR A 572 6.48 -7.16 16.67
CA THR A 572 7.81 -6.89 17.25
C THR A 572 7.78 -6.93 18.76
N GLU A 573 6.69 -6.44 19.39
CA GLU A 573 6.49 -6.44 20.84
C GLU A 573 6.45 -7.87 21.37
N ARG A 574 5.66 -8.76 20.73
CA ARG A 574 5.55 -10.16 21.16
C ARG A 574 6.89 -10.90 21.01
N ALA A 575 7.64 -10.62 19.96
CA ALA A 575 8.99 -11.15 19.78
C ALA A 575 9.91 -10.69 20.92
N ALA A 576 9.89 -9.38 21.24
CA ALA A 576 10.71 -8.83 22.32
C ALA A 576 10.33 -9.40 23.69
N GLU A 577 9.03 -9.53 24.00
CA GLU A 577 8.53 -10.13 25.25
C GLU A 577 9.03 -11.56 25.45
N ARG A 578 9.11 -12.36 24.37
CA ARG A 578 9.62 -13.74 24.41
C ARG A 578 11.14 -13.82 24.50
N LEU A 579 11.84 -12.95 23.79
CA LEU A 579 13.30 -12.98 23.68
C LEU A 579 14.00 -12.38 24.90
N LEU A 580 13.49 -11.30 25.50
CA LEU A 580 14.14 -10.62 26.62
C LEU A 580 14.38 -11.53 27.82
N PRO A 581 13.42 -12.31 28.33
CA PRO A 581 13.65 -13.26 29.43
C PRO A 581 14.64 -14.37 29.05
N LEU A 582 14.53 -14.87 27.80
CA LEU A 582 15.35 -15.95 27.30
C LEU A 582 16.84 -15.56 27.24
N ILE A 583 17.14 -14.37 26.71
CA ILE A 583 18.52 -13.86 26.61
C ILE A 583 19.08 -13.53 28.00
N LYS A 584 18.30 -12.88 28.88
CA LYS A 584 18.72 -12.53 30.24
C LYS A 584 18.91 -13.75 31.12
N GLY A 585 18.15 -14.82 30.91
CA GLY A 585 18.31 -16.09 31.61
C GLY A 585 19.62 -16.83 31.28
N GLN A 586 20.18 -16.58 30.11
CA GLN A 586 21.48 -17.14 29.68
C GLN A 586 22.70 -16.32 30.16
N SER A 587 22.47 -15.08 30.61
CA SER A 587 23.53 -14.19 31.11
C SER A 587 23.84 -14.39 32.59
N LYS A 588 23.20 -15.35 33.26
CA LYS A 588 23.49 -15.82 34.62
C LYS A 588 24.19 -17.17 34.60
#